data_026802ee916e4b3fd44aaebc1eb8eb10
#
_entry.id   026802ee916e4b3fd44aaebc1eb8eb10
#
_cell.length_a   1.000
_cell.length_b   1.000
_cell.length_c   1.000
_cell.angle_alpha   90.00
_cell.angle_beta   90.00
_cell.angle_gamma   90.00
#
_symmetry.space_group_name_H-M   'P 1'
#
loop_
_entity.id
_entity.type
_entity.pdbx_description
1 polymer ?
#
loop_
_entity_poly.entity_id
_entity_poly.type
_entity_poly.pdbx_seq_one_letter_code
_entity_poly.pdbx_strand_id
1 'polypeptide(L)'
;MFEELLISVLFIIVLIILCIISNLYSKKEEEKEKNKRRQEYEELHTLSGRINYHRSQEISTYKLDEYEIGDWEKIVRKKMKPIVKINNKYQTNKKINVLIGDYDKMSVSNSVCVLESMGIDVTIAKSAIEIMERLNKCEKYDLIITNNIYDRGNCDGPQLLYELRECNIKIPIIVLTVSHNKRTEFLSEGFNEYMTKLLDQEKVLETLPKVLKKLEFTKQKL
;
A
#
# COMPACT_ATOMS: atom_id res chain seq x y z
N MET A 1 -6.10 -20.94 74.41
CA MET A 1 -6.80 -21.89 73.51
C MET A 1 -7.87 -21.20 72.63
N PHE A 2 -8.82 -20.44 73.17
CA PHE A 2 -9.86 -19.76 72.37
C PHE A 2 -9.28 -18.57 71.55
N GLU A 3 -8.39 -17.76 72.14
CA GLU A 3 -7.73 -16.65 71.42
C GLU A 3 -6.80 -17.12 70.29
N GLU A 4 -6.04 -18.20 70.47
CA GLU A 4 -5.18 -18.76 69.44
C GLU A 4 -5.99 -19.29 68.25
N LEU A 5 -7.17 -19.88 68.51
CA LEU A 5 -8.09 -20.33 67.48
C LEU A 5 -8.64 -19.14 66.67
N LEU A 6 -9.00 -18.07 67.35
CA LEU A 6 -9.53 -16.83 66.74
C LEU A 6 -8.48 -16.16 65.82
N ILE A 7 -7.23 -16.08 66.29
CA ILE A 7 -6.10 -15.54 65.49
C ILE A 7 -5.84 -16.38 64.24
N SER A 8 -5.89 -17.71 64.36
CA SER A 8 -5.71 -18.62 63.24
C SER A 8 -6.81 -18.49 62.21
N VAL A 9 -8.06 -18.33 62.61
CA VAL A 9 -9.22 -18.11 61.73
C VAL A 9 -9.11 -16.76 61.00
N LEU A 10 -8.72 -15.69 61.73
CA LEU A 10 -8.51 -14.36 61.13
C LEU A 10 -7.38 -14.41 60.08
N PHE A 11 -6.28 -15.12 60.36
CA PHE A 11 -5.17 -15.27 59.41
C PHE A 11 -5.59 -16.00 58.13
N ILE A 12 -6.41 -17.07 58.26
CA ILE A 12 -6.94 -17.79 57.09
C ILE A 12 -7.86 -16.87 56.28
N ILE A 13 -8.70 -16.08 56.87
CA ILE A 13 -9.60 -15.12 56.22
C ILE A 13 -8.76 -14.08 55.43
N VAL A 14 -7.69 -13.53 56.01
CA VAL A 14 -6.79 -12.58 55.35
C VAL A 14 -6.11 -13.22 54.13
N LEU A 15 -5.66 -14.45 54.27
CA LEU A 15 -5.04 -15.20 53.14
C LEU A 15 -6.06 -15.42 52.00
N ILE A 16 -7.29 -15.75 52.29
CA ILE A 16 -8.35 -15.90 51.27
C ILE A 16 -8.63 -14.57 50.59
N ILE A 17 -8.72 -13.48 51.32
CA ILE A 17 -8.94 -12.14 50.77
C ILE A 17 -7.78 -11.74 49.86
N LEU A 18 -6.54 -11.95 50.26
CA LEU A 18 -5.34 -11.70 49.46
C LEU A 18 -5.33 -12.53 48.18
N CYS A 19 -5.73 -13.79 48.25
CA CYS A 19 -5.83 -14.69 47.10
C CYS A 19 -6.93 -14.20 46.10
N ILE A 20 -8.09 -13.72 46.62
CA ILE A 20 -9.17 -13.15 45.80
C ILE A 20 -8.69 -11.86 45.12
N ILE A 21 -8.03 -10.96 45.86
CA ILE A 21 -7.48 -9.71 45.32
C ILE A 21 -6.44 -9.99 44.21
N SER A 22 -5.53 -10.92 44.48
CA SER A 22 -4.52 -11.34 43.48
C SER A 22 -5.16 -11.88 42.19
N ASN A 23 -6.20 -12.71 42.34
CA ASN A 23 -6.92 -13.30 41.21
C ASN A 23 -7.73 -12.23 40.42
N LEU A 24 -8.30 -11.25 41.10
CA LEU A 24 -8.97 -10.13 40.45
C LEU A 24 -7.99 -9.22 39.72
N TYR A 25 -6.81 -9.02 40.29
CA TYR A 25 -5.74 -8.23 39.67
C TYR A 25 -5.22 -8.92 38.40
N SER A 26 -4.96 -10.22 38.47
CA SER A 26 -4.53 -11.02 37.31
C SER A 26 -5.57 -10.98 36.18
N LYS A 27 -6.85 -11.17 36.48
CA LYS A 27 -7.92 -11.07 35.47
C LYS A 27 -8.01 -9.68 34.83
N LYS A 28 -7.81 -8.62 35.60
CA LYS A 28 -7.84 -7.25 35.09
C LYS A 28 -6.66 -6.95 34.17
N GLU A 29 -5.49 -7.50 34.46
CA GLU A 29 -4.30 -7.38 33.57
C GLU A 29 -4.49 -8.20 32.30
N GLU A 30 -5.03 -9.41 32.36
CA GLU A 30 -5.37 -10.21 31.17
C GLU A 30 -6.38 -9.50 30.26
N GLU A 31 -7.38 -8.86 30.84
CA GLU A 31 -8.39 -8.12 30.08
C GLU A 31 -7.79 -6.86 29.42
N LYS A 32 -6.91 -6.15 30.12
CA LYS A 32 -6.18 -5.01 29.54
C LYS A 32 -5.31 -5.45 28.37
N GLU A 33 -4.58 -6.54 28.52
CA GLU A 33 -3.71 -7.05 27.45
C GLU A 33 -4.53 -7.53 26.26
N LYS A 34 -5.68 -8.17 26.49
CA LYS A 34 -6.59 -8.60 25.44
C LYS A 34 -7.19 -7.40 24.70
N ASN A 35 -7.56 -6.34 25.40
CA ASN A 35 -8.07 -5.12 24.79
C ASN A 35 -6.99 -4.38 23.99
N LYS A 36 -5.76 -4.36 24.52
CA LYS A 36 -4.61 -3.79 23.80
C LYS A 36 -4.34 -4.52 22.48
N ARG A 37 -4.29 -5.86 22.51
CA ARG A 37 -4.12 -6.71 21.30
C ARG A 37 -5.26 -6.49 20.29
N ARG A 38 -6.49 -6.31 20.80
CA ARG A 38 -7.63 -6.02 19.94
C ARG A 38 -7.51 -4.65 19.27
N GLN A 39 -7.11 -3.61 19.99
CA GLN A 39 -6.86 -2.29 19.43
C GLN A 39 -5.73 -2.30 18.40
N GLU A 40 -4.61 -2.95 18.71
CA GLU A 40 -3.49 -3.14 17.76
C GLU A 40 -3.94 -3.87 16.49
N TYR A 41 -4.78 -4.90 16.62
CA TYR A 41 -5.37 -5.62 15.50
C TYR A 41 -6.31 -4.74 14.67
N GLU A 42 -7.22 -4.00 15.32
CA GLU A 42 -8.13 -3.08 14.65
C GLU A 42 -7.38 -1.94 13.94
N GLU A 43 -6.30 -1.43 14.54
CA GLU A 43 -5.46 -0.39 13.96
C GLU A 43 -4.71 -0.90 12.71
N LEU A 44 -4.16 -2.10 12.74
CA LEU A 44 -3.52 -2.74 11.60
C LEU A 44 -4.47 -3.01 10.42
N HIS A 45 -5.78 -3.05 10.64
CA HIS A 45 -6.78 -3.17 9.58
C HIS A 45 -7.15 -1.82 8.95
N THR A 46 -6.57 -0.72 9.42
CA THR A 46 -6.67 0.59 8.78
C THR A 46 -5.47 0.85 7.88
N LEU A 47 -5.66 1.60 6.82
CA LEU A 47 -4.55 1.97 5.95
C LEU A 47 -3.48 2.78 6.71
N SER A 48 -3.89 3.61 7.65
CA SER A 48 -2.98 4.38 8.52
C SER A 48 -2.13 3.48 9.41
N GLY A 49 -2.72 2.47 10.04
CA GLY A 49 -1.99 1.51 10.87
C GLY A 49 -0.98 0.70 10.07
N ARG A 50 -1.33 0.29 8.85
CA ARG A 50 -0.42 -0.43 7.95
C ARG A 50 0.74 0.44 7.49
N ILE A 51 0.51 1.71 7.16
CA ILE A 51 1.57 2.67 6.86
C ILE A 51 2.53 2.78 8.05
N ASN A 52 2.01 2.96 9.26
CA ASN A 52 2.84 3.08 10.46
C ASN A 52 3.65 1.80 10.73
N TYR A 53 3.05 0.63 10.56
CA TYR A 53 3.74 -0.66 10.67
C TYR A 53 4.91 -0.75 9.68
N HIS A 54 4.69 -0.53 8.39
CA HIS A 54 5.75 -0.61 7.39
C HIS A 54 6.85 0.45 7.63
N ARG A 55 6.49 1.67 8.00
CA ARG A 55 7.47 2.70 8.36
C ARG A 55 8.32 2.32 9.57
N SER A 56 7.73 1.67 10.58
CA SER A 56 8.49 1.22 11.76
C SER A 56 9.52 0.15 11.40
N GLN A 57 9.21 -0.70 10.42
CA GLN A 57 10.15 -1.70 9.89
C GLN A 57 11.27 -1.06 9.06
N GLU A 58 10.97 -0.03 8.26
CA GLU A 58 11.98 0.71 7.49
C GLU A 58 12.99 1.44 8.38
N ILE A 59 12.53 2.08 9.45
CA ILE A 59 13.40 2.81 10.40
C ILE A 59 14.39 1.86 11.09
N SER A 60 14.04 0.60 11.29
CA SER A 60 14.95 -0.39 11.88
C SER A 60 16.11 -0.78 10.97
N THR A 61 15.96 -0.57 9.66
CA THR A 61 16.93 -1.02 8.65
C THR A 61 17.76 0.12 8.01
N TYR A 62 17.23 1.33 7.94
CA TYR A 62 17.91 2.46 7.29
C TYR A 62 17.53 3.81 7.92
N LYS A 63 18.54 4.65 8.22
CA LYS A 63 18.34 6.09 8.36
C LYS A 63 18.00 6.64 6.97
N LEU A 64 16.73 6.90 6.71
CA LEU A 64 16.30 7.58 5.50
C LEU A 64 16.75 9.02 5.55
N ASP A 65 17.53 9.44 4.56
CA ASP A 65 17.76 10.85 4.29
C ASP A 65 16.42 11.50 3.92
N GLU A 66 15.85 12.26 4.82
CA GLU A 66 14.59 13.02 4.70
C GLU A 66 14.57 13.99 3.50
N TYR A 67 15.70 14.14 2.82
CA TYR A 67 15.97 15.17 1.81
C TYR A 67 15.39 14.88 0.41
N GLU A 68 14.85 13.69 0.11
CA GLU A 68 14.60 13.32 -1.27
C GLU A 68 13.13 13.27 -1.75
N ILE A 69 12.11 13.41 -0.89
CA ILE A 69 10.73 13.13 -1.30
C ILE A 69 10.19 14.19 -2.29
N GLY A 70 10.39 15.47 -2.00
CA GLY A 70 9.90 16.55 -2.87
C GLY A 70 10.70 16.74 -4.16
N ASP A 71 11.98 16.37 -4.16
CA ASP A 71 12.88 16.55 -5.30
C ASP A 71 12.81 15.38 -6.30
N TRP A 72 12.42 14.18 -5.84
CA TRP A 72 12.38 13.01 -6.71
C TRP A 72 11.35 13.15 -7.83
N GLU A 73 10.12 13.55 -7.53
CA GLU A 73 9.09 13.81 -8.55
C GLU A 73 9.50 14.93 -9.51
N LYS A 74 10.06 16.03 -8.98
CA LYS A 74 10.61 17.12 -9.81
C LYS A 74 11.74 16.65 -10.72
N ILE A 75 12.62 15.80 -10.22
CA ILE A 75 13.74 15.24 -11.02
C ILE A 75 13.19 14.34 -12.13
N VAL A 76 12.24 13.47 -11.82
CA VAL A 76 11.59 12.62 -12.80
C VAL A 76 10.92 13.47 -13.88
N ARG A 77 10.08 14.43 -13.48
CA ARG A 77 9.35 15.31 -14.42
C ARG A 77 10.29 16.20 -15.24
N LYS A 78 11.38 16.70 -14.65
CA LYS A 78 12.37 17.54 -15.36
C LYS A 78 13.16 16.77 -16.43
N LYS A 79 13.38 15.47 -16.22
CA LYS A 79 14.11 14.60 -17.15
C LYS A 79 13.18 13.82 -18.10
N MET A 80 11.89 14.14 -18.10
CA MET A 80 10.89 13.42 -18.86
C MET A 80 11.17 13.47 -20.36
N LYS A 81 11.65 12.35 -20.88
CA LYS A 81 11.66 12.03 -22.31
C LYS A 81 11.21 10.58 -22.44
N PRO A 82 10.26 10.29 -23.35
CA PRO A 82 9.86 8.92 -23.57
C PRO A 82 11.05 8.14 -24.16
N ILE A 83 11.32 6.97 -23.58
CA ILE A 83 12.31 6.03 -24.11
C ILE A 83 11.72 5.34 -25.34
N VAL A 84 10.42 5.05 -25.26
CA VAL A 84 9.67 4.48 -26.38
C VAL A 84 9.16 5.60 -27.31
N LYS A 85 9.13 5.31 -28.60
CA LYS A 85 8.60 6.27 -29.58
C LYS A 85 7.10 6.41 -29.43
N ILE A 86 6.62 7.65 -29.25
CA ILE A 86 5.20 7.99 -29.28
C ILE A 86 4.84 8.32 -30.74
N ASN A 87 4.21 7.37 -31.43
CA ASN A 87 3.98 7.46 -32.87
C ASN A 87 2.63 8.07 -33.25
N ASN A 88 1.63 7.99 -32.33
CA ASN A 88 0.27 8.41 -32.60
C ASN A 88 -0.28 9.18 -31.39
N LYS A 89 -1.16 10.13 -31.65
CA LYS A 89 -1.92 10.80 -30.59
C LYS A 89 -3.20 10.02 -30.35
N TYR A 90 -3.29 9.38 -29.21
CA TYR A 90 -4.52 8.80 -28.69
C TYR A 90 -5.01 9.65 -27.53
N GLN A 91 -6.31 9.82 -27.43
CA GLN A 91 -6.92 10.54 -26.32
C GLN A 91 -8.02 9.70 -25.70
N THR A 92 -8.10 9.73 -24.37
CA THR A 92 -9.17 9.07 -23.65
C THR A 92 -10.51 9.80 -23.85
N ASN A 93 -11.60 9.05 -23.84
CA ASN A 93 -12.96 9.59 -23.88
C ASN A 93 -13.42 10.19 -22.53
N LYS A 94 -12.66 10.01 -21.48
CA LYS A 94 -12.93 10.53 -20.13
C LYS A 94 -11.67 10.88 -19.38
N LYS A 95 -11.79 11.73 -18.36
CA LYS A 95 -10.70 12.04 -17.45
C LYS A 95 -10.40 10.80 -16.59
N ILE A 96 -9.12 10.44 -16.48
CA ILE A 96 -8.62 9.30 -15.70
C ILE A 96 -7.42 9.77 -14.87
N ASN A 97 -7.45 9.44 -13.60
CA ASN A 97 -6.35 9.70 -12.67
C ASN A 97 -5.66 8.39 -12.33
N VAL A 98 -4.40 8.25 -12.69
CA VAL A 98 -3.58 7.06 -12.44
C VAL A 98 -2.53 7.37 -11.39
N LEU A 99 -2.41 6.50 -10.40
CA LEU A 99 -1.32 6.51 -9.43
C LEU A 99 -0.28 5.48 -9.85
N ILE A 100 0.93 5.92 -10.17
CA ILE A 100 2.06 5.03 -10.51
C ILE A 100 3.01 4.91 -9.34
N GLY A 101 3.24 3.67 -8.90
CA GLY A 101 4.25 3.33 -7.92
C GLY A 101 5.45 2.62 -8.53
N ASP A 102 6.59 3.29 -8.59
CA ASP A 102 7.86 2.71 -9.04
C ASP A 102 9.04 3.57 -8.55
N TYR A 103 10.14 2.93 -8.17
CA TYR A 103 11.36 3.62 -7.73
C TYR A 103 12.34 3.92 -8.90
N ASP A 104 12.20 3.22 -10.01
CA ASP A 104 13.05 3.41 -11.18
C ASP A 104 12.68 4.67 -11.96
N LYS A 105 13.50 5.70 -11.85
CA LYS A 105 13.30 7.00 -12.51
C LYS A 105 13.08 6.90 -14.01
N MET A 106 13.73 5.97 -14.69
CA MET A 106 13.60 5.79 -16.15
C MET A 106 12.25 5.17 -16.50
N SER A 107 11.87 4.13 -15.79
CA SER A 107 10.58 3.45 -15.96
C SER A 107 9.41 4.40 -15.70
N VAL A 108 9.47 5.15 -14.59
CA VAL A 108 8.45 6.14 -14.24
C VAL A 108 8.36 7.23 -15.27
N SER A 109 9.49 7.84 -15.63
CA SER A 109 9.56 8.91 -16.63
C SER A 109 8.93 8.48 -17.96
N ASN A 110 9.29 7.29 -18.43
CA ASN A 110 8.70 6.71 -19.65
C ASN A 110 7.19 6.51 -19.50
N SER A 111 6.73 5.91 -18.40
CA SER A 111 5.32 5.61 -18.17
C SER A 111 4.48 6.89 -18.09
N VAL A 112 4.97 7.92 -17.41
CA VAL A 112 4.31 9.23 -17.31
C VAL A 112 4.20 9.86 -18.69
N CYS A 113 5.30 9.91 -19.47
CA CYS A 113 5.26 10.47 -20.82
C CYS A 113 4.25 9.75 -21.73
N VAL A 114 4.19 8.42 -21.67
CA VAL A 114 3.24 7.64 -22.46
C VAL A 114 1.80 7.95 -22.07
N LEU A 115 1.48 7.85 -20.78
CA LEU A 115 0.12 8.03 -20.26
C LEU A 115 -0.38 9.48 -20.45
N GLU A 116 0.45 10.47 -20.11
CA GLU A 116 0.08 11.89 -20.30
C GLU A 116 -0.09 12.26 -21.78
N SER A 117 0.70 11.64 -22.69
CA SER A 117 0.50 11.80 -24.13
C SER A 117 -0.86 11.28 -24.62
N MET A 118 -1.50 10.41 -23.85
CA MET A 118 -2.82 9.83 -24.13
C MET A 118 -3.95 10.50 -23.35
N GLY A 119 -3.69 11.63 -22.68
CA GLY A 119 -4.69 12.40 -21.92
C GLY A 119 -5.05 11.80 -20.56
N ILE A 120 -4.13 11.03 -19.95
CA ILE A 120 -4.29 10.44 -18.63
C ILE A 120 -3.51 11.28 -17.62
N ASP A 121 -4.16 11.69 -16.54
CA ASP A 121 -3.50 12.38 -15.44
C ASP A 121 -2.72 11.39 -14.60
N VAL A 122 -1.45 11.69 -14.31
CA VAL A 122 -0.56 10.78 -13.59
C VAL A 122 -0.03 11.43 -12.32
N THR A 123 -0.23 10.72 -11.21
CA THR A 123 0.44 10.98 -9.93
C THR A 123 1.50 9.91 -9.70
N ILE A 124 2.65 10.31 -9.16
CA ILE A 124 3.80 9.42 -8.98
C ILE A 124 4.00 9.15 -7.49
N ALA A 125 4.31 7.90 -7.17
CA ALA A 125 4.77 7.44 -5.86
C ALA A 125 6.04 6.62 -6.04
N LYS A 126 7.04 6.81 -5.20
CA LYS A 126 8.33 6.10 -5.32
C LYS A 126 8.34 4.75 -4.58
N SER A 127 7.34 4.49 -3.76
CA SER A 127 7.23 3.27 -2.96
C SER A 127 5.78 2.85 -2.74
N ALA A 128 5.59 1.60 -2.30
CA ALA A 128 4.29 1.08 -1.90
C ALA A 128 3.69 1.88 -0.73
N ILE A 129 4.54 2.28 0.22
CA ILE A 129 4.11 3.09 1.38
C ILE A 129 3.59 4.45 0.91
N GLU A 130 4.26 5.11 -0.02
CA GLU A 130 3.78 6.40 -0.56
C GLU A 130 2.46 6.25 -1.31
N ILE A 131 2.21 5.12 -2.00
CA ILE A 131 0.88 4.81 -2.56
C ILE A 131 -0.17 4.79 -1.45
N MET A 132 0.08 4.04 -0.38
CA MET A 132 -0.84 3.95 0.77
C MET A 132 -1.08 5.31 1.42
N GLU A 133 -0.05 6.15 1.56
CA GLU A 133 -0.16 7.49 2.12
C GLU A 133 -1.05 8.42 1.30
N ARG A 134 -0.91 8.40 -0.03
CA ARG A 134 -1.76 9.18 -0.93
C ARG A 134 -3.21 8.75 -0.83
N LEU A 135 -3.47 7.45 -0.78
CA LEU A 135 -4.82 6.91 -0.59
C LEU A 135 -5.37 7.28 0.79
N ASN A 136 -4.55 7.27 1.83
CA ASN A 136 -4.95 7.67 3.19
C ASN A 136 -5.32 9.17 3.29
N LYS A 137 -4.76 10.01 2.42
CA LYS A 137 -5.12 11.44 2.27
C LYS A 137 -6.43 11.65 1.50
N CYS A 138 -7.17 10.57 1.21
CA CYS A 138 -8.42 10.59 0.44
C CYS A 138 -8.26 11.12 -1.00
N GLU A 139 -7.06 11.07 -1.57
CA GLU A 139 -6.85 11.34 -2.99
C GLU A 139 -7.55 10.26 -3.83
N LYS A 140 -8.24 10.68 -4.90
CA LYS A 140 -9.05 9.76 -5.71
C LYS A 140 -8.29 9.36 -6.97
N TYR A 141 -8.19 8.06 -7.17
CA TYR A 141 -7.58 7.45 -8.33
C TYR A 141 -8.52 6.41 -8.96
N ASP A 142 -8.48 6.33 -10.28
CA ASP A 142 -9.24 5.35 -11.06
C ASP A 142 -8.46 4.04 -11.23
N LEU A 143 -7.13 4.11 -11.15
CA LEU A 143 -6.22 3.00 -11.38
C LEU A 143 -4.92 3.19 -10.60
N ILE A 144 -4.38 2.09 -10.08
CA ILE A 144 -3.01 2.02 -9.57
C ILE A 144 -2.18 1.16 -10.53
N ILE A 145 -1.02 1.67 -10.94
CA ILE A 145 0.01 0.88 -11.65
C ILE A 145 1.20 0.77 -10.71
N THR A 146 1.55 -0.43 -10.30
CA THR A 146 2.60 -0.66 -9.31
C THR A 146 3.73 -1.50 -9.88
N ASN A 147 4.97 -1.22 -9.47
CA ASN A 147 6.06 -2.14 -9.70
C ASN A 147 5.85 -3.43 -8.89
N ASN A 148 6.38 -4.54 -9.38
CA ASN A 148 6.37 -5.81 -8.64
C ASN A 148 7.31 -5.77 -7.43
N ILE A 149 8.49 -5.19 -7.59
CA ILE A 149 9.52 -5.12 -6.55
C ILE A 149 9.90 -3.67 -6.33
N TYR A 150 10.04 -3.27 -5.07
CA TYR A 150 10.58 -1.99 -4.67
C TYR A 150 11.98 -2.15 -4.09
N ASP A 151 12.88 -1.24 -4.42
CA ASP A 151 14.31 -1.33 -4.05
C ASP A 151 14.53 -1.25 -2.53
N ARG A 152 13.61 -0.59 -1.83
CA ARG A 152 13.71 -0.38 -0.38
C ARG A 152 12.35 -0.58 0.26
N GLY A 153 12.30 -1.44 1.24
CA GLY A 153 11.12 -1.65 2.06
C GLY A 153 10.58 -3.06 2.04
N ASN A 154 9.86 -3.41 3.07
CA ASN A 154 9.26 -4.72 3.27
C ASN A 154 7.92 -4.89 2.53
N CYS A 155 7.55 -3.93 1.67
CA CYS A 155 6.29 -3.94 0.96
C CYS A 155 6.54 -3.87 -0.55
N ASP A 156 6.46 -5.00 -1.21
CA ASP A 156 6.50 -5.14 -2.67
C ASP A 156 5.10 -5.00 -3.30
N GLY A 157 4.99 -5.21 -4.61
CA GLY A 157 3.71 -5.09 -5.31
C GLY A 157 2.63 -6.06 -4.82
N PRO A 158 2.90 -7.36 -4.66
CA PRO A 158 1.96 -8.32 -4.06
C PRO A 158 1.57 -7.98 -2.62
N GLN A 159 2.52 -7.57 -1.80
CA GLN A 159 2.23 -7.14 -0.44
C GLN A 159 1.35 -5.89 -0.42
N LEU A 160 1.65 -4.89 -1.26
CA LEU A 160 0.80 -3.70 -1.41
C LEU A 160 -0.63 -4.08 -1.81
N LEU A 161 -0.79 -4.98 -2.79
CA LEU A 161 -2.11 -5.46 -3.21
C LEU A 161 -2.87 -6.06 -2.02
N TYR A 162 -2.24 -6.96 -1.27
CA TYR A 162 -2.81 -7.57 -0.07
C TYR A 162 -3.24 -6.50 0.94
N GLU A 163 -2.34 -5.56 1.29
CA GLU A 163 -2.60 -4.49 2.26
C GLU A 163 -3.80 -3.61 1.86
N LEU A 164 -3.88 -3.26 0.57
CA LEU A 164 -4.99 -2.44 0.07
C LEU A 164 -6.32 -3.20 0.09
N ARG A 165 -6.34 -4.50 -0.22
CA ARG A 165 -7.55 -5.32 -0.19
C ARG A 165 -8.06 -5.56 1.23
N GLU A 166 -7.17 -5.78 2.20
CA GLU A 166 -7.51 -5.86 3.62
C GLU A 166 -8.14 -4.56 4.15
N CYS A 167 -7.70 -3.40 3.63
CA CYS A 167 -8.32 -2.10 3.92
C CYS A 167 -9.57 -1.82 3.08
N ASN A 168 -10.14 -2.82 2.38
CA ASN A 168 -11.32 -2.72 1.52
C ASN A 168 -11.18 -1.69 0.37
N ILE A 169 -9.96 -1.38 -0.05
CA ILE A 169 -9.69 -0.53 -1.22
C ILE A 169 -9.87 -1.36 -2.48
N LYS A 170 -10.85 -0.99 -3.31
CA LYS A 170 -11.27 -1.73 -4.52
C LYS A 170 -10.75 -1.11 -5.82
N ILE A 171 -9.89 -0.10 -5.74
CA ILE A 171 -9.28 0.49 -6.94
C ILE A 171 -8.58 -0.64 -7.72
N PRO A 172 -8.77 -0.74 -9.04
CA PRO A 172 -8.05 -1.71 -9.85
C PRO A 172 -6.55 -1.45 -9.80
N ILE A 173 -5.78 -2.55 -9.78
CA ILE A 173 -4.31 -2.52 -9.67
C ILE A 173 -3.72 -3.34 -10.81
N ILE A 174 -2.84 -2.72 -11.58
CA ILE A 174 -2.04 -3.35 -12.63
C ILE A 174 -0.60 -3.45 -12.14
N VAL A 175 0.02 -4.62 -12.30
CA VAL A 175 1.45 -4.76 -12.06
C VAL A 175 2.25 -4.44 -13.33
N LEU A 176 3.27 -3.59 -13.20
CA LEU A 176 4.22 -3.23 -14.27
C LEU A 176 5.61 -3.75 -13.90
N THR A 177 6.11 -4.74 -14.62
CA THR A 177 7.34 -5.45 -14.26
C THR A 177 8.24 -5.76 -15.46
N VAL A 178 9.51 -6.01 -15.21
CA VAL A 178 10.44 -6.51 -16.24
C VAL A 178 10.29 -8.01 -16.53
N SER A 179 9.62 -8.74 -15.63
CA SER A 179 9.41 -10.18 -15.79
C SER A 179 8.41 -10.48 -16.89
N HIS A 180 8.83 -11.25 -17.89
CA HIS A 180 7.96 -11.70 -18.97
C HIS A 180 7.24 -13.00 -18.61
N ASN A 181 6.10 -13.26 -19.27
CA ASN A 181 5.32 -14.52 -19.15
C ASN A 181 4.78 -14.82 -17.73
N LYS A 182 4.62 -13.81 -16.88
CA LYS A 182 4.13 -13.92 -15.51
C LYS A 182 2.65 -13.52 -15.34
N ARG A 183 1.93 -13.29 -16.43
CA ARG A 183 0.55 -12.78 -16.39
C ARG A 183 -0.36 -13.65 -15.55
N THR A 184 -0.35 -14.98 -15.76
CA THR A 184 -1.22 -15.93 -15.02
C THR A 184 -0.91 -15.90 -13.52
N GLU A 185 0.38 -15.80 -13.15
CA GLU A 185 0.83 -15.71 -11.76
C GLU A 185 0.25 -14.46 -11.09
N PHE A 186 0.49 -13.28 -11.64
CA PHE A 186 -0.01 -12.03 -11.06
C PHE A 186 -1.55 -11.93 -11.02
N LEU A 187 -2.25 -12.45 -12.03
CA LEU A 187 -3.70 -12.49 -12.00
C LEU A 187 -4.22 -13.43 -10.90
N SER A 188 -3.55 -14.56 -10.64
CA SER A 188 -3.90 -15.46 -9.54
C SER A 188 -3.64 -14.86 -8.16
N GLU A 189 -2.71 -13.93 -8.02
CA GLU A 189 -2.46 -13.14 -6.82
C GLU A 189 -3.54 -12.07 -6.56
N GLY A 190 -4.36 -11.74 -7.57
CA GLY A 190 -5.47 -10.78 -7.45
C GLY A 190 -5.24 -9.44 -8.13
N PHE A 191 -4.14 -9.27 -8.87
CA PHE A 191 -3.98 -8.12 -9.77
C PHE A 191 -5.04 -8.13 -10.86
N ASN A 192 -5.51 -6.95 -11.25
CA ASN A 192 -6.54 -6.83 -12.28
C ASN A 192 -5.98 -7.04 -13.69
N GLU A 193 -4.70 -6.71 -13.89
CA GLU A 193 -3.98 -6.96 -15.14
C GLU A 193 -2.46 -6.84 -14.93
N TYR A 194 -1.71 -7.17 -15.95
CA TYR A 194 -0.27 -7.22 -15.98
C TYR A 194 0.26 -6.52 -17.23
N MET A 195 1.35 -5.76 -17.07
CA MET A 195 2.08 -5.14 -18.18
C MET A 195 3.59 -5.31 -17.98
N THR A 196 4.32 -5.43 -19.09
CA THR A 196 5.78 -5.46 -19.07
C THR A 196 6.39 -4.07 -19.24
N LYS A 197 7.47 -3.79 -18.51
CA LYS A 197 8.32 -2.62 -18.76
C LYS A 197 9.06 -2.78 -20.12
N LEU A 198 9.32 -1.74 -20.88
CA LEU A 198 8.86 -0.39 -20.70
C LEU A 198 7.41 -0.26 -21.21
N LEU A 199 6.65 0.61 -20.56
CA LEU A 199 5.30 0.92 -21.02
C LEU A 199 5.35 1.61 -22.38
N ASP A 200 4.44 1.24 -23.28
CA ASP A 200 4.23 1.87 -24.58
C ASP A 200 2.72 2.07 -24.83
N GLN A 201 2.38 2.81 -25.89
CA GLN A 201 0.99 3.14 -26.20
C GLN A 201 0.16 1.91 -26.56
N GLU A 202 0.74 0.89 -27.20
CA GLU A 202 0.03 -0.32 -27.60
C GLU A 202 -0.40 -1.12 -26.36
N LYS A 203 0.50 -1.29 -25.40
CA LYS A 203 0.17 -1.93 -24.11
C LYS A 203 -0.92 -1.19 -23.35
N VAL A 204 -0.89 0.15 -23.35
CA VAL A 204 -1.95 0.97 -22.71
C VAL A 204 -3.28 0.74 -23.40
N LEU A 205 -3.33 0.83 -24.75
CA LEU A 205 -4.54 0.61 -25.55
C LEU A 205 -5.15 -0.78 -25.36
N GLU A 206 -4.29 -1.78 -25.23
CA GLU A 206 -4.72 -3.17 -25.03
C GLU A 206 -5.22 -3.44 -23.61
N THR A 207 -4.57 -2.85 -22.59
CA THR A 207 -4.73 -3.29 -21.20
C THR A 207 -5.74 -2.44 -20.43
N LEU A 208 -5.67 -1.12 -20.54
CA LEU A 208 -6.52 -0.25 -19.71
C LEU A 208 -8.02 -0.45 -19.97
N PRO A 209 -8.54 -0.64 -21.19
CA PRO A 209 -9.96 -0.89 -21.42
C PRO A 209 -10.48 -2.19 -20.78
N LYS A 210 -9.62 -3.19 -20.55
CA LYS A 210 -9.98 -4.44 -19.87
C LYS A 210 -10.27 -4.19 -18.39
N VAL A 211 -9.59 -3.22 -17.80
CA VAL A 211 -9.63 -2.92 -16.35
C VAL A 211 -10.59 -1.79 -16.02
N LEU A 212 -10.59 -0.74 -16.86
CA LEU A 212 -11.42 0.44 -16.67
C LEU A 212 -12.64 0.38 -17.58
N LYS A 213 -13.80 0.11 -16.99
CA LYS A 213 -15.08 0.00 -17.73
C LYS A 213 -15.39 1.26 -18.53
N LYS A 214 -15.83 1.09 -19.78
CA LYS A 214 -16.20 2.18 -20.71
C LYS A 214 -15.06 3.16 -21.03
N LEU A 215 -13.80 2.70 -20.90
CA LEU A 215 -12.67 3.46 -21.37
C LEU A 215 -12.48 3.18 -22.86
N GLU A 216 -12.40 4.24 -23.63
CA GLU A 216 -12.13 4.23 -25.06
C GLU A 216 -11.03 5.22 -25.40
N PHE A 217 -10.26 4.90 -26.42
CA PHE A 217 -9.23 5.76 -26.96
C PHE A 217 -9.55 6.13 -28.40
N THR A 218 -9.56 7.42 -28.67
CA THR A 218 -9.76 7.94 -30.03
C THR A 218 -8.43 8.42 -30.61
N LYS A 219 -8.10 7.94 -31.80
CA LYS A 219 -6.92 8.40 -32.53
C LYS A 219 -7.20 9.79 -33.08
N GLN A 220 -6.40 10.77 -32.67
CA GLN A 220 -6.47 12.12 -33.25
C GLN A 220 -5.84 12.12 -34.62
N LYS A 221 -6.51 12.74 -35.60
CA LYS A 221 -5.91 13.05 -36.91
C LYS A 221 -4.85 14.14 -36.66
N LEU A 222 -3.64 13.86 -37.08
CA LEU A 222 -2.54 14.82 -37.16
C LEU A 222 -2.86 15.85 -38.21
#